data_2616655fd31876844b3dc2880c294c6e
#
_entry.id   2616655fd31876844b3dc2880c294c6e
#
_cell.length_a   1.000
_cell.length_b   1.000
_cell.length_c   1.000
_cell.angle_alpha   90.00
_cell.angle_beta   90.00
_cell.angle_gamma   90.00
#
_symmetry.space_group_name_H-M   'P 1'
#
loop_
_entity.id
_entity.type
_entity.pdbx_description
1 polymer ?
#
loop_
_entity_poly.entity_id
_entity_poly.type
_entity_poly.pdbx_seq_one_letter_code
_entity_poly.pdbx_strand_id
1 'polypeptide(L)'
;MKNCFWLLKKSLAVCPQRLFAMFIVALLDAVNAINIILFYKYAVWALYQENVLKHVLIVVLVYLAVHCIHSVTNNYLTQVKYPIWNETIKQSFSKEIYVQYQSLATNIVQDPKFYDAYKKALDESDMRTETVLNMIQSALGNVFSAVGIISVIASMNWILVLLAVVPVCTSALINLKIVKMRYQYDMSRVKPNRMAEYIVRLFYQPEYREEIRIHENTLLKKHYYDAIDEANSQTKTQMPRIVLLSTSGASLFSLLNYGIPMIVLGWQVFQGITTVGEFSTGVIGVSNMSSCLFGIWCIIPEIREQSLYIENLRTFLSIEKEKDGIHKLESKMHDIILQNVHFHYSTNTAREVTDGISLHIKKGHK
;
A
#
# COMPACT_ATOMS: atom_id res chain seq x y z
N MET A 1 0.64 -4.86 -11.69
CA MET A 1 1.57 -5.93 -11.30
C MET A 1 3.00 -5.73 -11.80
N LYS A 2 3.25 -5.44 -13.09
CA LYS A 2 4.62 -5.18 -13.61
C LYS A 2 5.37 -4.06 -12.84
N ASN A 3 4.67 -2.99 -12.46
CA ASN A 3 5.27 -1.86 -11.76
C ASN A 3 5.65 -2.21 -10.30
N CYS A 4 4.83 -3.00 -9.59
CA CYS A 4 5.20 -3.49 -8.26
C CYS A 4 6.42 -4.43 -8.31
N PHE A 5 6.51 -5.28 -9.33
CA PHE A 5 7.69 -6.12 -9.53
C PHE A 5 8.95 -5.31 -9.86
N TRP A 6 8.81 -4.24 -10.65
CA TRP A 6 9.90 -3.31 -10.92
C TRP A 6 10.40 -2.64 -9.63
N LEU A 7 9.47 -2.18 -8.78
CA LEU A 7 9.80 -1.59 -7.47
C LEU A 7 10.52 -2.60 -6.57
N LEU A 8 10.03 -3.85 -6.50
CA LEU A 8 10.70 -4.92 -5.78
C LEU A 8 12.14 -5.15 -6.25
N LYS A 9 12.34 -5.23 -7.58
CA LYS A 9 13.67 -5.43 -8.15
C LYS A 9 14.62 -4.30 -7.79
N LYS A 10 14.14 -3.04 -7.84
CA LYS A 10 14.93 -1.88 -7.42
C LYS A 10 15.21 -1.90 -5.91
N SER A 11 14.21 -2.16 -5.09
CA SER A 11 14.37 -2.27 -3.63
C SER A 11 15.35 -3.38 -3.25
N LEU A 12 15.35 -4.51 -3.98
CA LEU A 12 16.31 -5.59 -3.79
C LEU A 12 17.75 -5.14 -4.07
N ALA A 13 17.97 -4.34 -5.10
CA ALA A 13 19.29 -3.83 -5.45
C ALA A 13 19.82 -2.84 -4.39
N VAL A 14 18.94 -2.07 -3.74
CA VAL A 14 19.31 -1.06 -2.75
C VAL A 14 19.46 -1.68 -1.36
N CYS A 15 18.50 -2.50 -0.93
CA CYS A 15 18.45 -3.07 0.42
C CYS A 15 17.97 -4.53 0.39
N PRO A 16 18.83 -5.50 0.04
CA PRO A 16 18.47 -6.91 0.00
C PRO A 16 18.03 -7.46 1.36
N GLN A 17 18.54 -6.87 2.45
CA GLN A 17 18.21 -7.27 3.83
C GLN A 17 16.71 -7.12 4.12
N ARG A 18 16.06 -6.07 3.61
CA ARG A 18 14.62 -5.83 3.79
C ARG A 18 13.78 -6.94 3.17
N LEU A 19 14.13 -7.38 1.95
CA LEU A 19 13.41 -8.44 1.26
C LEU A 19 13.66 -9.82 1.89
N PHE A 20 14.90 -10.09 2.31
CA PHE A 20 15.22 -11.32 3.03
C PHE A 20 14.47 -11.41 4.36
N ALA A 21 14.40 -10.31 5.11
CA ALA A 21 13.63 -10.26 6.35
C ALA A 21 12.13 -10.46 6.12
N MET A 22 11.55 -9.91 5.03
CA MET A 22 10.16 -10.19 4.64
C MET A 22 9.89 -11.68 4.46
N PHE A 23 10.81 -12.38 3.81
CA PHE A 23 10.69 -13.82 3.60
C PHE A 23 10.76 -14.60 4.91
N ILE A 24 11.70 -14.22 5.81
CA ILE A 24 11.80 -14.82 7.15
C ILE A 24 10.53 -14.60 7.95
N VAL A 25 9.99 -13.38 7.98
CA VAL A 25 8.74 -13.07 8.68
C VAL A 25 7.60 -13.90 8.12
N ALA A 26 7.46 -13.98 6.79
CA ALA A 26 6.41 -14.77 6.16
C ALA A 26 6.50 -16.28 6.51
N LEU A 27 7.71 -16.83 6.62
CA LEU A 27 7.91 -18.20 7.10
C LEU A 27 7.55 -18.37 8.59
N LEU A 28 7.94 -17.41 9.42
CA LEU A 28 7.60 -17.42 10.84
C LEU A 28 6.09 -17.29 11.07
N ASP A 29 5.39 -16.49 10.24
CA ASP A 29 3.92 -16.40 10.24
C ASP A 29 3.28 -17.76 9.95
N ALA A 30 3.80 -18.49 8.95
CA ALA A 30 3.33 -19.84 8.63
C ALA A 30 3.58 -20.84 9.78
N VAL A 31 4.78 -20.82 10.35
CA VAL A 31 5.11 -21.66 11.51
C VAL A 31 4.19 -21.36 12.69
N ASN A 32 3.95 -20.09 12.98
CA ASN A 32 3.05 -19.69 14.07
C ASN A 32 1.60 -20.08 13.79
N ALA A 33 1.12 -19.98 12.54
CA ALA A 33 -0.21 -20.42 12.15
C ALA A 33 -0.41 -21.93 12.34
N ILE A 34 0.59 -22.74 12.00
CA ILE A 34 0.59 -24.19 12.25
C ILE A 34 0.67 -24.48 13.76
N ASN A 35 1.52 -23.75 14.49
CA ASN A 35 1.69 -23.90 15.94
C ASN A 35 0.37 -23.72 16.69
N ILE A 36 -0.44 -22.73 16.32
CA ILE A 36 -1.78 -22.51 16.91
C ILE A 36 -2.68 -23.74 16.70
N ILE A 37 -2.73 -24.30 15.50
CA ILE A 37 -3.56 -25.45 15.17
C ILE A 37 -3.11 -26.70 15.95
N LEU A 38 -1.80 -26.96 15.99
CA LEU A 38 -1.22 -28.07 16.71
C LEU A 38 -1.42 -27.93 18.24
N PHE A 39 -1.36 -26.71 18.75
CA PHE A 39 -1.66 -26.44 20.15
C PHE A 39 -3.04 -26.95 20.55
N TYR A 40 -4.08 -26.63 19.79
CA TYR A 40 -5.44 -27.13 20.09
C TYR A 40 -5.54 -28.64 20.00
N LYS A 41 -4.88 -29.27 19.03
CA LYS A 41 -4.83 -30.72 18.89
C LYS A 41 -4.22 -31.40 20.12
N TYR A 42 -3.03 -30.93 20.51
CA TYR A 42 -2.27 -31.55 21.61
C TYR A 42 -2.77 -31.13 22.99
N ALA A 43 -3.40 -29.97 23.12
CA ALA A 43 -4.04 -29.57 24.37
C ALA A 43 -5.20 -30.51 24.73
N VAL A 44 -6.07 -30.81 23.74
CA VAL A 44 -7.14 -31.79 23.98
C VAL A 44 -6.57 -33.20 24.22
N TRP A 45 -5.58 -33.65 23.44
CA TRP A 45 -4.92 -34.92 23.63
C TRP A 45 -4.33 -35.09 25.05
N ALA A 46 -3.70 -34.00 25.58
CA ALA A 46 -3.08 -34.00 26.90
C ALA A 46 -4.09 -34.23 28.05
N LEU A 47 -5.36 -33.83 27.85
CA LEU A 47 -6.43 -34.03 28.84
C LEU A 47 -6.81 -35.51 29.03
N TYR A 48 -6.48 -36.38 28.08
CA TYR A 48 -6.76 -37.82 28.14
C TYR A 48 -5.55 -38.66 28.60
N GLN A 49 -4.44 -38.03 28.99
CA GLN A 49 -3.23 -38.74 29.47
C GLN A 49 -3.23 -38.94 30.98
N GLU A 50 -2.54 -39.98 31.47
CA GLU A 50 -2.46 -40.26 32.91
C GLU A 50 -1.88 -39.11 33.74
N ASN A 51 -0.86 -38.39 33.23
CA ASN A 51 -0.25 -37.25 33.91
C ASN A 51 -0.69 -35.92 33.25
N VAL A 52 -1.99 -35.59 33.32
CA VAL A 52 -2.63 -34.45 32.66
C VAL A 52 -1.83 -33.14 32.83
N LEU A 53 -1.51 -32.78 34.08
CA LEU A 53 -0.84 -31.52 34.40
C LEU A 53 0.52 -31.39 33.68
N LYS A 54 1.33 -32.47 33.70
CA LYS A 54 2.63 -32.50 33.04
C LYS A 54 2.51 -32.32 31.52
N HIS A 55 1.59 -33.05 30.88
CA HIS A 55 1.42 -32.98 29.43
C HIS A 55 0.85 -31.64 29.00
N VAL A 56 -0.12 -31.10 29.72
CA VAL A 56 -0.68 -29.75 29.45
C VAL A 56 0.40 -28.69 29.60
N LEU A 57 1.22 -28.72 30.64
CA LEU A 57 2.32 -27.77 30.82
C LEU A 57 3.33 -27.83 29.68
N ILE A 58 3.70 -29.03 29.23
CA ILE A 58 4.64 -29.18 28.08
C ILE A 58 4.04 -28.57 26.83
N VAL A 59 2.78 -28.87 26.48
CA VAL A 59 2.11 -28.36 25.30
C VAL A 59 2.01 -26.81 25.32
N VAL A 60 1.64 -26.26 26.48
CA VAL A 60 1.57 -24.80 26.67
C VAL A 60 2.96 -24.17 26.55
N LEU A 61 3.99 -24.73 27.15
CA LEU A 61 5.35 -24.19 27.09
C LEU A 61 5.90 -24.21 25.66
N VAL A 62 5.68 -25.30 24.92
CA VAL A 62 6.09 -25.38 23.50
C VAL A 62 5.38 -24.33 22.66
N TYR A 63 4.06 -24.20 22.82
CA TYR A 63 3.27 -23.18 22.11
C TYR A 63 3.79 -21.78 22.42
N LEU A 64 3.97 -21.45 23.70
CA LEU A 64 4.45 -20.13 24.13
C LEU A 64 5.87 -19.85 23.63
N ALA A 65 6.76 -20.84 23.63
CA ALA A 65 8.12 -20.66 23.13
C ALA A 65 8.14 -20.29 21.65
N VAL A 66 7.41 -21.04 20.81
CA VAL A 66 7.32 -20.75 19.36
C VAL A 66 6.65 -19.40 19.11
N HIS A 67 5.55 -19.11 19.81
CA HIS A 67 4.84 -17.84 19.69
C HIS A 67 5.70 -16.65 20.15
N CYS A 68 6.47 -16.80 21.23
CA CYS A 68 7.38 -15.77 21.72
C CYS A 68 8.50 -15.48 20.72
N ILE A 69 9.13 -16.52 20.16
CA ILE A 69 10.17 -16.37 19.13
C ILE A 69 9.59 -15.62 17.91
N HIS A 70 8.41 -16.04 17.43
CA HIS A 70 7.73 -15.35 16.33
C HIS A 70 7.47 -13.87 16.68
N SER A 71 6.82 -13.60 17.82
CA SER A 71 6.42 -12.26 18.23
C SER A 71 7.61 -11.32 18.42
N VAL A 72 8.65 -11.77 19.14
CA VAL A 72 9.87 -10.97 19.37
C VAL A 72 10.58 -10.67 18.05
N THR A 73 10.77 -11.69 17.20
CA THR A 73 11.45 -11.52 15.92
C THR A 73 10.65 -10.60 14.99
N ASN A 74 9.33 -10.83 14.88
CA ASN A 74 8.46 -9.99 14.05
C ASN A 74 8.46 -8.54 14.54
N ASN A 75 8.27 -8.29 15.83
CA ASN A 75 8.28 -6.94 16.40
C ASN A 75 9.64 -6.25 16.22
N TYR A 76 10.74 -6.95 16.45
CA TYR A 76 12.07 -6.40 16.23
C TYR A 76 12.30 -6.01 14.76
N LEU A 77 11.93 -6.87 13.83
CA LEU A 77 12.09 -6.57 12.42
C LEU A 77 11.16 -5.42 11.97
N THR A 78 9.89 -5.48 12.32
CA THR A 78 8.89 -4.51 11.84
C THR A 78 9.00 -3.14 12.50
N GLN A 79 9.31 -3.07 13.80
CA GLN A 79 9.35 -1.81 14.52
C GLN A 79 10.75 -1.15 14.55
N VAL A 80 11.82 -1.95 14.42
CA VAL A 80 13.19 -1.42 14.52
C VAL A 80 13.89 -1.42 13.17
N LYS A 81 13.89 -2.54 12.44
CA LYS A 81 14.68 -2.68 11.21
C LYS A 81 13.99 -2.13 9.97
N TYR A 82 12.68 -2.36 9.84
CA TYR A 82 11.94 -1.93 8.65
C TYR A 82 11.94 -0.42 8.45
N PRO A 83 11.70 0.41 9.47
CA PRO A 83 11.79 1.86 9.28
C PRO A 83 13.15 2.32 8.75
N ILE A 84 14.25 1.74 9.28
CA ILE A 84 15.61 2.08 8.84
C ILE A 84 15.83 1.69 7.38
N TRP A 85 15.45 0.47 7.00
CA TRP A 85 15.62 -0.03 5.65
C TRP A 85 14.69 0.66 4.64
N ASN A 86 13.44 0.95 5.04
CA ASN A 86 12.50 1.69 4.22
C ASN A 86 13.01 3.11 3.93
N GLU A 87 13.59 3.78 4.93
CA GLU A 87 14.20 5.09 4.75
C GLU A 87 15.40 5.04 3.79
N THR A 88 16.24 4.01 3.87
CA THR A 88 17.35 3.81 2.93
C THR A 88 16.85 3.64 1.49
N ILE A 89 15.78 2.86 1.29
CA ILE A 89 15.17 2.66 -0.03
C ILE A 89 14.57 3.96 -0.55
N LYS A 90 13.82 4.69 0.30
CA LYS A 90 13.23 5.99 -0.01
C LYS A 90 14.27 7.01 -0.45
N GLN A 91 15.36 7.16 0.31
CA GLN A 91 16.47 8.06 -0.02
C GLN A 91 17.11 7.72 -1.37
N SER A 92 17.22 6.43 -1.71
CA SER A 92 17.73 6.00 -3.01
C SER A 92 16.80 6.43 -4.15
N PHE A 93 15.48 6.29 -4.00
CA PHE A 93 14.52 6.76 -5.01
C PHE A 93 14.53 8.29 -5.13
N SER A 94 14.56 9.01 -4.02
CA SER A 94 14.64 10.48 -4.02
C SER A 94 15.91 10.96 -4.74
N LYS A 95 17.05 10.30 -4.48
CA LYS A 95 18.29 10.60 -5.20
C LYS A 95 18.19 10.37 -6.71
N GLU A 96 17.57 9.26 -7.13
CA GLU A 96 17.33 9.01 -8.56
C GLU A 96 16.42 10.08 -9.18
N ILE A 97 15.37 10.51 -8.47
CA ILE A 97 14.47 11.58 -8.93
C ILE A 97 15.22 12.89 -9.09
N TYR A 98 16.09 13.26 -8.13
CA TYR A 98 16.89 14.50 -8.22
C TYR A 98 17.91 14.44 -9.36
N VAL A 99 18.58 13.31 -9.53
CA VAL A 99 19.52 13.13 -10.66
C VAL A 99 18.76 13.20 -11.99
N GLN A 100 17.59 12.60 -12.08
CA GLN A 100 16.73 12.69 -13.25
C GLN A 100 16.35 14.14 -13.54
N TYR A 101 15.86 14.88 -12.52
CA TYR A 101 15.51 16.30 -12.62
C TYR A 101 16.67 17.15 -13.18
N GLN A 102 17.89 16.96 -12.65
CA GLN A 102 19.08 17.69 -13.10
C GLN A 102 19.49 17.37 -14.54
N SER A 103 19.12 16.21 -15.04
CA SER A 103 19.49 15.75 -16.39
C SER A 103 18.45 16.09 -17.47
N LEU A 104 17.34 16.77 -17.10
CA LEU A 104 16.28 17.12 -18.04
C LEU A 104 16.54 18.47 -18.71
N ALA A 105 16.10 18.60 -19.97
CA ALA A 105 16.16 19.85 -20.72
C ALA A 105 15.28 20.94 -20.07
N THR A 106 15.76 22.17 -20.09
CA THR A 106 15.11 23.33 -19.47
C THR A 106 13.67 23.54 -19.96
N ASN A 107 13.40 23.28 -21.24
CA ASN A 107 12.06 23.41 -21.84
C ASN A 107 11.05 22.41 -21.23
N ILE A 108 11.49 21.23 -20.83
CA ILE A 108 10.64 20.23 -20.15
C ILE A 108 10.31 20.68 -18.73
N VAL A 109 11.31 21.20 -18.01
CA VAL A 109 11.15 21.65 -16.61
C VAL A 109 10.24 22.86 -16.49
N GLN A 110 10.17 23.71 -17.52
CA GLN A 110 9.30 24.89 -17.55
C GLN A 110 7.82 24.59 -17.87
N ASP A 111 7.48 23.35 -18.28
CA ASP A 111 6.08 22.96 -18.48
C ASP A 111 5.37 22.82 -17.12
N PRO A 112 4.23 23.51 -16.88
CA PRO A 112 3.45 23.33 -15.64
C PRO A 112 3.07 21.87 -15.34
N LYS A 113 2.84 21.07 -16.38
CA LYS A 113 2.52 19.64 -16.24
C LYS A 113 3.70 18.82 -15.68
N PHE A 114 4.92 19.28 -15.96
CA PHE A 114 6.12 18.64 -15.41
C PHE A 114 6.20 18.77 -13.91
N TYR A 115 5.87 19.94 -13.35
CA TYR A 115 5.87 20.14 -11.89
C TYR A 115 4.90 19.20 -11.18
N ASP A 116 3.71 19.00 -11.76
CA ASP A 116 2.74 18.04 -11.23
C ASP A 116 3.27 16.60 -11.28
N ALA A 117 3.94 16.21 -12.36
CA ALA A 117 4.54 14.89 -12.50
C ALA A 117 5.71 14.67 -11.53
N TYR A 118 6.56 15.69 -11.35
CA TYR A 118 7.67 15.68 -10.40
C TYR A 118 7.19 15.54 -8.96
N LYS A 119 6.20 16.36 -8.55
CA LYS A 119 5.62 16.31 -7.22
C LYS A 119 4.98 14.96 -6.94
N LYS A 120 4.20 14.43 -7.90
CA LYS A 120 3.62 13.10 -7.79
C LYS A 120 4.71 12.03 -7.64
N ALA A 121 5.78 12.09 -8.44
CA ALA A 121 6.86 11.12 -8.33
C ALA A 121 7.54 11.11 -6.95
N LEU A 122 7.74 12.29 -6.34
CA LEU A 122 8.27 12.42 -4.98
C LEU A 122 7.31 11.84 -3.93
N ASP A 123 6.05 12.30 -3.94
CA ASP A 123 5.04 11.87 -2.98
C ASP A 123 4.81 10.34 -3.07
N GLU A 124 4.76 9.78 -4.30
CA GLU A 124 4.57 8.35 -4.52
C GLU A 124 5.80 7.51 -4.10
N SER A 125 7.02 8.04 -4.31
CA SER A 125 8.23 7.34 -3.85
C SER A 125 8.29 7.23 -2.33
N ASP A 126 7.76 8.24 -1.64
CA ASP A 126 7.76 8.34 -0.19
C ASP A 126 6.73 7.40 0.45
N MET A 127 5.47 7.52 0.06
CA MET A 127 4.36 6.85 0.73
C MET A 127 4.10 5.42 0.21
N ARG A 128 4.37 5.15 -1.08
CA ARG A 128 3.93 3.90 -1.73
C ARG A 128 4.94 2.77 -1.65
N THR A 129 6.22 3.09 -1.54
CA THR A 129 7.27 2.06 -1.48
C THR A 129 7.09 1.15 -0.28
N GLU A 130 6.91 1.72 0.91
CA GLU A 130 6.67 0.96 2.14
C GLU A 130 5.37 0.16 2.07
N THR A 131 4.29 0.79 1.62
CA THR A 131 2.97 0.15 1.47
C THR A 131 3.07 -1.11 0.60
N VAL A 132 3.72 -1.00 -0.56
CA VAL A 132 3.86 -2.14 -1.49
C VAL A 132 4.71 -3.26 -0.89
N LEU A 133 5.82 -2.93 -0.21
CA LEU A 133 6.65 -3.94 0.43
C LEU A 133 5.89 -4.68 1.55
N ASN A 134 5.13 -3.96 2.36
CA ASN A 134 4.31 -4.55 3.43
C ASN A 134 3.17 -5.41 2.87
N MET A 135 2.53 -4.97 1.78
CA MET A 135 1.49 -5.76 1.09
C MET A 135 2.04 -7.08 0.53
N ILE A 136 3.22 -7.04 -0.08
CA ILE A 136 3.86 -8.25 -0.62
C ILE A 136 4.26 -9.19 0.52
N GLN A 137 4.77 -8.66 1.63
CA GLN A 137 5.06 -9.47 2.82
C GLN A 137 3.79 -10.15 3.34
N SER A 138 2.69 -9.42 3.49
CA SER A 138 1.41 -9.98 3.92
C SER A 138 0.88 -11.04 2.96
N ALA A 139 1.04 -10.82 1.64
CA ALA A 139 0.69 -11.81 0.63
C ALA A 139 1.49 -13.10 0.79
N LEU A 140 2.82 -13.00 0.95
CA LEU A 140 3.69 -14.14 1.17
C LEU A 140 3.35 -14.88 2.48
N GLY A 141 3.14 -14.14 3.57
CA GLY A 141 2.75 -14.71 4.87
C GLY A 141 1.43 -15.47 4.76
N ASN A 142 0.42 -14.90 4.13
CA ASN A 142 -0.88 -15.56 3.91
C ASN A 142 -0.76 -16.81 3.02
N VAL A 143 0.05 -16.77 1.97
CA VAL A 143 0.27 -17.93 1.08
C VAL A 143 0.98 -19.05 1.83
N PHE A 144 2.08 -18.77 2.53
CA PHE A 144 2.81 -19.79 3.28
C PHE A 144 1.98 -20.36 4.43
N SER A 145 1.25 -19.50 5.15
CA SER A 145 0.32 -19.95 6.19
C SER A 145 -0.78 -20.82 5.63
N ALA A 146 -1.40 -20.44 4.52
CA ALA A 146 -2.45 -21.23 3.88
C ALA A 146 -1.93 -22.62 3.45
N VAL A 147 -0.76 -22.69 2.81
CA VAL A 147 -0.13 -23.96 2.42
C VAL A 147 0.16 -24.83 3.63
N GLY A 148 0.73 -24.25 4.70
CA GLY A 148 1.00 -24.96 5.94
C GLY A 148 -0.27 -25.48 6.60
N ILE A 149 -1.31 -24.67 6.69
CA ILE A 149 -2.60 -25.05 7.28
C ILE A 149 -3.30 -26.14 6.44
N ILE A 150 -3.30 -25.98 5.11
CA ILE A 150 -3.87 -26.98 4.19
C ILE A 150 -3.22 -28.35 4.42
N SER A 151 -1.90 -28.40 4.57
CA SER A 151 -1.20 -29.68 4.78
C SER A 151 -1.65 -30.40 6.06
N VAL A 152 -1.93 -29.63 7.13
CA VAL A 152 -2.42 -30.18 8.41
C VAL A 152 -3.90 -30.61 8.29
N ILE A 153 -4.77 -29.74 7.76
CA ILE A 153 -6.22 -30.02 7.69
C ILE A 153 -6.54 -31.13 6.70
N ALA A 154 -5.89 -31.14 5.52
CA ALA A 154 -6.11 -32.15 4.51
C ALA A 154 -5.71 -33.56 4.98
N SER A 155 -4.72 -33.66 5.87
CA SER A 155 -4.35 -34.94 6.51
C SER A 155 -5.44 -35.49 7.46
N MET A 156 -6.33 -34.62 7.96
CA MET A 156 -7.46 -35.01 8.81
C MET A 156 -8.70 -35.33 7.97
N ASN A 157 -9.16 -34.33 7.19
CA ASN A 157 -10.32 -34.46 6.31
C ASN A 157 -10.28 -33.41 5.21
N TRP A 158 -10.19 -33.84 3.95
CA TRP A 158 -10.15 -32.93 2.78
C TRP A 158 -11.42 -32.05 2.62
N ILE A 159 -12.57 -32.50 3.13
CA ILE A 159 -13.83 -31.75 3.11
C ILE A 159 -13.68 -30.41 3.86
N LEU A 160 -12.86 -30.38 4.91
CA LEU A 160 -12.59 -29.16 5.70
C LEU A 160 -11.93 -28.07 4.84
N VAL A 161 -11.09 -28.46 3.88
CA VAL A 161 -10.46 -27.53 2.95
C VAL A 161 -11.52 -26.86 2.05
N LEU A 162 -12.52 -27.61 1.60
CA LEU A 162 -13.62 -27.05 0.82
C LEU A 162 -14.51 -26.11 1.64
N LEU A 163 -14.78 -26.48 2.90
CA LEU A 163 -15.58 -25.63 3.81
C LEU A 163 -14.94 -24.25 4.05
N ALA A 164 -13.62 -24.16 4.05
CA ALA A 164 -12.92 -22.88 4.22
C ALA A 164 -13.14 -21.91 3.04
N VAL A 165 -13.49 -22.39 1.86
CA VAL A 165 -13.72 -21.53 0.68
C VAL A 165 -15.06 -20.79 0.76
N VAL A 166 -16.08 -21.36 1.41
CA VAL A 166 -17.44 -20.78 1.46
C VAL A 166 -17.47 -19.38 2.07
N PRO A 167 -16.92 -19.13 3.28
CA PRO A 167 -16.90 -17.78 3.86
C PRO A 167 -16.07 -16.79 3.02
N VAL A 168 -15.01 -17.27 2.36
CA VAL A 168 -14.18 -16.43 1.50
C VAL A 168 -14.96 -15.95 0.27
N CYS A 169 -15.64 -16.84 -0.44
CA CYS A 169 -16.45 -16.48 -1.61
C CYS A 169 -17.56 -15.47 -1.23
N THR A 170 -18.26 -15.72 -0.13
CA THR A 170 -19.33 -14.84 0.34
C THR A 170 -18.79 -13.45 0.67
N SER A 171 -17.68 -13.37 1.40
CA SER A 171 -17.07 -12.10 1.78
C SER A 171 -16.43 -11.37 0.59
N ALA A 172 -15.88 -12.10 -0.38
CA ALA A 172 -15.35 -11.53 -1.60
C ALA A 172 -16.42 -10.76 -2.38
N LEU A 173 -17.62 -11.33 -2.53
CA LEU A 173 -18.76 -10.66 -3.20
C LEU A 173 -19.19 -9.38 -2.49
N ILE A 174 -19.27 -9.42 -1.15
CA ILE A 174 -19.62 -8.26 -0.34
C ILE A 174 -18.51 -7.18 -0.47
N ASN A 175 -17.25 -7.57 -0.40
CA ASN A 175 -16.12 -6.66 -0.48
C ASN A 175 -16.06 -5.93 -1.84
N LEU A 176 -16.35 -6.59 -2.96
CA LEU A 176 -16.44 -5.94 -4.27
C LEU A 176 -17.48 -4.80 -4.27
N LYS A 177 -18.62 -4.99 -3.62
CA LYS A 177 -19.63 -3.95 -3.49
C LYS A 177 -19.16 -2.80 -2.60
N ILE A 178 -18.50 -3.11 -1.49
CA ILE A 178 -17.94 -2.11 -0.57
C ILE A 178 -16.89 -1.24 -1.27
N VAL A 179 -15.96 -1.85 -2.00
CA VAL A 179 -14.90 -1.14 -2.76
C VAL A 179 -15.52 -0.17 -3.76
N LYS A 180 -16.55 -0.60 -4.50
CA LYS A 180 -17.26 0.28 -5.45
C LYS A 180 -17.94 1.46 -4.75
N MET A 181 -18.63 1.22 -3.64
CA MET A 181 -19.27 2.28 -2.86
C MET A 181 -18.26 3.26 -2.26
N ARG A 182 -17.14 2.76 -1.75
CA ARG A 182 -16.04 3.60 -1.21
C ARG A 182 -15.43 4.48 -2.31
N TYR A 183 -15.16 3.91 -3.47
CA TYR A 183 -14.67 4.68 -4.62
C TYR A 183 -15.62 5.82 -5.01
N GLN A 184 -16.94 5.54 -5.08
CA GLN A 184 -17.92 6.57 -5.38
C GLN A 184 -17.96 7.68 -4.31
N TYR A 185 -17.86 7.28 -3.03
CA TYR A 185 -17.77 8.22 -1.92
C TYR A 185 -16.52 9.10 -2.02
N ASP A 186 -15.35 8.52 -2.25
CA ASP A 186 -14.10 9.26 -2.36
C ASP A 186 -14.14 10.24 -3.53
N MET A 187 -14.65 9.82 -4.70
CA MET A 187 -14.83 10.69 -5.86
C MET A 187 -15.79 11.85 -5.59
N SER A 188 -16.86 11.63 -4.85
CA SER A 188 -17.81 12.70 -4.50
C SER A 188 -17.22 13.80 -3.62
N ARG A 189 -16.14 13.49 -2.86
CA ARG A 189 -15.46 14.42 -1.97
C ARG A 189 -14.31 15.19 -2.60
N VAL A 190 -13.82 14.78 -3.76
CA VAL A 190 -12.64 15.41 -4.40
C VAL A 190 -12.86 16.90 -4.62
N LYS A 191 -14.00 17.30 -5.17
CA LYS A 191 -14.31 18.72 -5.48
C LYS A 191 -14.51 19.57 -4.22
N PRO A 192 -15.36 19.19 -3.26
CA PRO A 192 -15.52 19.93 -2.00
C PRO A 192 -14.21 20.05 -1.21
N ASN A 193 -13.45 18.97 -1.08
CA ASN A 193 -12.17 18.99 -0.36
C ASN A 193 -11.17 19.95 -1.02
N ARG A 194 -11.06 19.93 -2.35
CA ARG A 194 -10.17 20.84 -3.10
C ARG A 194 -10.54 22.30 -2.87
N MET A 195 -11.84 22.62 -2.85
CA MET A 195 -12.31 23.97 -2.57
C MET A 195 -11.97 24.37 -1.14
N ALA A 196 -12.22 23.52 -0.16
CA ALA A 196 -11.88 23.76 1.23
C ALA A 196 -10.37 23.98 1.42
N GLU A 197 -9.53 23.14 0.84
CA GLU A 197 -8.06 23.27 0.88
C GLU A 197 -7.57 24.58 0.24
N TYR A 198 -8.16 24.97 -0.89
CA TYR A 198 -7.84 26.24 -1.54
C TYR A 198 -8.13 27.43 -0.63
N ILE A 199 -9.31 27.45 -0.01
CA ILE A 199 -9.70 28.53 0.88
C ILE A 199 -8.83 28.56 2.15
N VAL A 200 -8.55 27.40 2.76
CA VAL A 200 -7.62 27.32 3.90
C VAL A 200 -6.25 27.88 3.52
N ARG A 201 -5.76 27.62 2.32
CA ARG A 201 -4.48 28.17 1.83
C ARG A 201 -4.50 29.69 1.79
N LEU A 202 -5.58 30.30 1.35
CA LEU A 202 -5.72 31.76 1.33
C LEU A 202 -5.61 32.37 2.74
N PHE A 203 -6.18 31.71 3.76
CA PHE A 203 -6.07 32.16 5.15
C PHE A 203 -4.72 31.88 5.80
N TYR A 204 -3.99 30.90 5.31
CA TYR A 204 -2.72 30.47 5.88
C TYR A 204 -1.51 31.22 5.30
N GLN A 205 -1.54 31.60 4.00
CA GLN A 205 -0.42 32.24 3.32
C GLN A 205 -0.36 33.74 3.66
N PRO A 206 0.79 34.26 4.14
CA PRO A 206 0.95 35.67 4.50
C PRO A 206 0.65 36.65 3.37
N GLU A 207 0.90 36.23 2.12
CA GLU A 207 0.75 37.03 0.90
C GLU A 207 -0.69 37.53 0.68
N TYR A 208 -1.70 36.75 1.11
CA TYR A 208 -3.12 37.12 0.98
C TYR A 208 -3.68 37.84 2.19
N ARG A 209 -2.88 38.04 3.25
CA ARG A 209 -3.38 38.58 4.51
C ARG A 209 -3.96 40.01 4.37
N GLU A 210 -3.31 40.86 3.60
CA GLU A 210 -3.75 42.23 3.42
C GLU A 210 -5.03 42.32 2.61
N GLU A 211 -5.14 41.57 1.50
CA GLU A 211 -6.36 41.48 0.70
C GLU A 211 -7.52 40.93 1.52
N ILE A 212 -7.27 39.92 2.34
CA ILE A 212 -8.27 39.33 3.23
C ILE A 212 -8.77 40.31 4.26
N ARG A 213 -7.95 41.26 4.73
CA ARG A 213 -8.37 42.28 5.67
C ARG A 213 -9.12 43.45 5.05
N ILE A 214 -8.78 43.79 3.81
CA ILE A 214 -9.36 44.96 3.10
C ILE A 214 -10.77 44.59 2.56
N HIS A 215 -10.91 43.39 2.05
CA HIS A 215 -12.20 42.92 1.51
C HIS A 215 -12.97 42.19 2.60
N GLU A 216 -14.23 42.58 2.85
CA GLU A 216 -15.14 41.82 3.72
C GLU A 216 -15.31 40.38 3.21
N ASN A 217 -14.69 39.42 3.89
CA ASN A 217 -14.54 38.05 3.42
C ASN A 217 -15.76 37.17 3.63
N THR A 218 -16.95 37.74 3.69
CA THR A 218 -18.21 37.01 3.88
C THR A 218 -18.46 35.96 2.79
N LEU A 219 -18.16 36.30 1.53
CA LEU A 219 -18.31 35.35 0.39
C LEU A 219 -17.30 34.21 0.48
N LEU A 220 -16.04 34.48 0.81
CA LEU A 220 -14.99 33.47 0.90
C LEU A 220 -15.29 32.49 2.06
N LYS A 221 -15.70 33.01 3.22
CA LYS A 221 -16.15 32.19 4.37
C LYS A 221 -17.37 31.35 4.01
N LYS A 222 -18.34 31.93 3.31
CA LYS A 222 -19.52 31.20 2.86
C LYS A 222 -19.14 30.04 1.93
N HIS A 223 -18.30 30.25 0.92
CA HIS A 223 -17.85 29.17 0.04
C HIS A 223 -17.09 28.07 0.78
N TYR A 224 -16.31 28.42 1.82
CA TYR A 224 -15.64 27.45 2.67
C TYR A 224 -16.64 26.59 3.46
N TYR A 225 -17.62 27.24 4.11
CA TYR A 225 -18.65 26.52 4.85
C TYR A 225 -19.54 25.68 3.93
N ASP A 226 -19.91 26.18 2.77
CA ASP A 226 -20.70 25.41 1.77
C ASP A 226 -19.92 24.17 1.30
N ALA A 227 -18.62 24.29 1.03
CA ALA A 227 -17.77 23.15 0.65
C ALA A 227 -17.63 22.11 1.77
N ILE A 228 -17.48 22.56 3.03
CA ILE A 228 -17.45 21.66 4.19
C ILE A 228 -18.80 21.00 4.38
N ASP A 229 -19.90 21.74 4.29
CA ASP A 229 -21.25 21.20 4.46
C ASP A 229 -21.59 20.18 3.37
N GLU A 230 -21.17 20.43 2.13
CA GLU A 230 -21.31 19.46 1.04
C GLU A 230 -20.51 18.18 1.33
N ALA A 231 -19.23 18.30 1.73
CA ALA A 231 -18.39 17.16 2.12
C ALA A 231 -18.97 16.40 3.31
N ASN A 232 -19.47 17.10 4.32
CA ASN A 232 -20.09 16.52 5.51
C ASN A 232 -21.44 15.84 5.18
N SER A 233 -22.25 16.40 4.30
CA SER A 233 -23.50 15.81 3.82
C SER A 233 -23.23 14.46 3.14
N GLN A 234 -22.23 14.40 2.26
CA GLN A 234 -21.78 13.15 1.62
C GLN A 234 -21.31 12.12 2.67
N THR A 235 -20.57 12.58 3.67
CA THR A 235 -20.12 11.70 4.76
C THR A 235 -21.29 11.17 5.57
N LYS A 236 -22.26 12.03 5.97
CA LYS A 236 -23.44 11.65 6.76
C LYS A 236 -24.36 10.66 6.02
N THR A 237 -24.42 10.74 4.70
CA THR A 237 -25.35 9.90 3.90
C THR A 237 -24.71 8.61 3.40
N GLN A 238 -23.48 8.62 2.97
CA GLN A 238 -22.82 7.48 2.33
C GLN A 238 -22.01 6.62 3.30
N MET A 239 -21.27 7.24 4.24
CA MET A 239 -20.44 6.51 5.19
C MET A 239 -21.20 5.50 6.05
N PRO A 240 -22.35 5.84 6.64
CA PRO A 240 -23.10 4.87 7.45
C PRO A 240 -23.50 3.61 6.66
N ARG A 241 -23.86 3.77 5.38
CA ARG A 241 -24.20 2.63 4.51
C ARG A 241 -23.01 1.75 4.22
N ILE A 242 -21.82 2.36 3.96
CA ILE A 242 -20.58 1.63 3.73
C ILE A 242 -20.17 0.88 5.01
N VAL A 243 -20.21 1.55 6.16
CA VAL A 243 -19.88 0.95 7.46
C VAL A 243 -20.84 -0.18 7.81
N LEU A 244 -22.17 0.01 7.67
CA LEU A 244 -23.15 -1.04 7.94
C LEU A 244 -22.95 -2.26 7.02
N LEU A 245 -22.68 -2.05 5.74
CA LEU A 245 -22.40 -3.16 4.82
C LEU A 245 -21.08 -3.87 5.17
N SER A 246 -20.06 -3.10 5.57
CA SER A 246 -18.77 -3.64 5.97
C SER A 246 -18.89 -4.47 7.26
N THR A 247 -19.54 -3.94 8.29
CA THR A 247 -19.71 -4.63 9.57
C THR A 247 -20.64 -5.84 9.46
N SER A 248 -21.74 -5.74 8.70
CA SER A 248 -22.61 -6.90 8.44
C SER A 248 -21.89 -7.97 7.61
N GLY A 249 -21.07 -7.56 6.63
CA GLY A 249 -20.23 -8.48 5.87
C GLY A 249 -19.20 -9.20 6.74
N ALA A 250 -18.53 -8.47 7.64
CA ALA A 250 -17.57 -9.06 8.57
C ALA A 250 -18.26 -10.01 9.58
N SER A 251 -19.45 -9.64 10.07
CA SER A 251 -20.24 -10.52 10.96
C SER A 251 -20.69 -11.79 10.24
N LEU A 252 -21.14 -11.68 9.00
CA LEU A 252 -21.52 -12.84 8.20
C LEU A 252 -20.30 -13.73 7.92
N PHE A 253 -19.15 -13.14 7.58
CA PHE A 253 -17.91 -13.89 7.43
C PHE A 253 -17.58 -14.66 8.70
N SER A 254 -17.63 -14.02 9.86
CA SER A 254 -17.35 -14.65 11.15
C SER A 254 -18.32 -15.79 11.45
N LEU A 255 -19.62 -15.58 11.23
CA LEU A 255 -20.65 -16.63 11.41
C LEU A 255 -20.41 -17.84 10.51
N LEU A 256 -20.11 -17.63 9.24
CA LEU A 256 -19.84 -18.73 8.31
C LEU A 256 -18.49 -19.41 8.61
N ASN A 257 -17.49 -18.61 9.00
CA ASN A 257 -16.14 -19.06 9.26
C ASN A 257 -16.02 -19.99 10.47
N TYR A 258 -16.79 -19.73 11.51
CA TYR A 258 -16.84 -20.58 12.72
C TYR A 258 -18.08 -21.48 12.74
N GLY A 259 -19.23 -20.99 12.35
CA GLY A 259 -20.50 -21.67 12.46
C GLY A 259 -20.59 -22.92 11.58
N ILE A 260 -20.18 -22.83 10.30
CA ILE A 260 -20.24 -23.98 9.40
C ILE A 260 -19.33 -25.13 9.88
N PRO A 261 -18.02 -24.89 10.17
CA PRO A 261 -17.16 -25.94 10.69
C PRO A 261 -17.65 -26.52 12.02
N MET A 262 -18.18 -25.68 12.93
CA MET A 262 -18.75 -26.14 14.20
C MET A 262 -19.92 -27.11 14.00
N ILE A 263 -20.85 -26.78 13.11
CA ILE A 263 -22.03 -27.64 12.83
C ILE A 263 -21.58 -28.94 12.18
N VAL A 264 -20.76 -28.87 11.14
CA VAL A 264 -20.33 -30.06 10.39
C VAL A 264 -19.48 -31.01 11.25
N LEU A 265 -18.48 -30.47 11.91
CA LEU A 265 -17.58 -31.26 12.77
C LEU A 265 -18.29 -31.74 14.04
N GLY A 266 -19.17 -30.90 14.64
CA GLY A 266 -19.99 -31.29 15.77
C GLY A 266 -20.92 -32.48 15.44
N TRP A 267 -21.51 -32.48 14.26
CA TRP A 267 -22.26 -33.62 13.75
C TRP A 267 -21.40 -34.88 13.59
N GLN A 268 -20.18 -34.74 13.07
CA GLN A 268 -19.25 -35.88 12.93
C GLN A 268 -18.80 -36.44 14.30
N VAL A 269 -18.58 -35.58 15.31
CA VAL A 269 -18.28 -36.01 16.68
C VAL A 269 -19.49 -36.77 17.27
N PHE A 270 -20.71 -36.27 17.06
CA PHE A 270 -21.92 -36.95 17.53
C PHE A 270 -22.09 -38.35 16.91
N GLN A 271 -21.67 -38.51 15.64
CA GLN A 271 -21.69 -39.81 14.96
C GLN A 271 -20.47 -40.71 15.35
N GLY A 272 -19.54 -40.21 16.17
CA GLY A 272 -18.34 -40.95 16.53
C GLY A 272 -17.30 -41.07 15.42
N ILE A 273 -17.42 -40.28 14.33
CA ILE A 273 -16.50 -40.30 13.17
C ILE A 273 -15.21 -39.54 13.51
N THR A 274 -15.29 -38.45 14.28
CA THR A 274 -14.16 -37.60 14.66
C THR A 274 -14.05 -37.49 16.18
N THR A 275 -12.84 -37.26 16.66
CA THR A 275 -12.55 -37.01 18.08
C THR A 275 -12.78 -35.55 18.45
N VAL A 276 -12.95 -35.25 19.76
CA VAL A 276 -13.06 -33.88 20.25
C VAL A 276 -11.78 -33.06 19.95
N GLY A 277 -10.62 -33.71 19.90
CA GLY A 277 -9.37 -33.07 19.48
C GLY A 277 -9.36 -32.66 18.00
N GLU A 278 -9.88 -33.51 17.14
CA GLU A 278 -10.03 -33.21 15.72
C GLU A 278 -11.10 -32.16 15.45
N PHE A 279 -12.18 -32.13 16.24
CA PHE A 279 -13.18 -31.06 16.19
C PHE A 279 -12.53 -29.70 16.47
N SER A 280 -11.85 -29.55 17.58
CA SER A 280 -11.22 -28.27 17.96
C SER A 280 -10.16 -27.84 16.92
N THR A 281 -9.32 -28.77 16.50
CA THR A 281 -8.29 -28.54 15.48
C THR A 281 -8.89 -28.14 14.14
N GLY A 282 -9.96 -28.82 13.71
CA GLY A 282 -10.65 -28.58 12.46
C GLY A 282 -11.34 -27.22 12.42
N VAL A 283 -12.05 -26.84 13.48
CA VAL A 283 -12.72 -25.51 13.57
C VAL A 283 -11.69 -24.38 13.47
N ILE A 284 -10.63 -24.42 14.26
CA ILE A 284 -9.58 -23.40 14.25
C ILE A 284 -8.80 -23.41 12.93
N GLY A 285 -8.51 -24.59 12.40
CA GLY A 285 -7.79 -24.74 11.16
C GLY A 285 -8.57 -24.20 9.95
N VAL A 286 -9.85 -24.51 9.80
CA VAL A 286 -10.73 -23.96 8.76
C VAL A 286 -10.84 -22.46 8.89
N SER A 287 -11.02 -21.95 10.11
CA SER A 287 -11.11 -20.52 10.38
C SER A 287 -9.83 -19.77 9.95
N ASN A 288 -8.65 -20.25 10.36
CA ASN A 288 -7.38 -19.62 9.99
C ASN A 288 -7.12 -19.72 8.48
N MET A 289 -7.43 -20.85 7.86
CA MET A 289 -7.31 -21.04 6.42
C MET A 289 -8.18 -20.04 5.64
N SER A 290 -9.46 -19.91 6.02
CA SER A 290 -10.37 -18.94 5.40
C SER A 290 -9.85 -17.51 5.55
N SER A 291 -9.30 -17.17 6.72
CA SER A 291 -8.72 -15.84 6.97
C SER A 291 -7.51 -15.57 6.08
N CYS A 292 -6.61 -16.54 5.91
CA CYS A 292 -5.47 -16.43 4.99
C CYS A 292 -5.93 -16.25 3.53
N LEU A 293 -6.89 -17.08 3.08
CA LEU A 293 -7.44 -16.99 1.71
C LEU A 293 -8.14 -15.64 1.47
N PHE A 294 -8.91 -15.15 2.44
CA PHE A 294 -9.54 -13.85 2.37
C PHE A 294 -8.49 -12.71 2.36
N GLY A 295 -7.42 -12.82 3.15
CA GLY A 295 -6.29 -11.89 3.10
C GLY A 295 -5.64 -11.81 1.72
N ILE A 296 -5.39 -12.95 1.07
CA ILE A 296 -4.89 -13.01 -0.31
C ILE A 296 -5.85 -12.30 -1.28
N TRP A 297 -7.16 -12.55 -1.14
CA TRP A 297 -8.18 -11.92 -1.99
C TRP A 297 -8.18 -10.40 -1.86
N CYS A 298 -8.08 -9.86 -0.64
CA CYS A 298 -8.09 -8.42 -0.38
C CYS A 298 -6.87 -7.70 -0.96
N ILE A 299 -5.72 -8.36 -1.04
CA ILE A 299 -4.47 -7.76 -1.56
C ILE A 299 -4.53 -7.54 -3.08
N ILE A 300 -5.31 -8.31 -3.84
CA ILE A 300 -5.35 -8.22 -5.32
C ILE A 300 -5.78 -6.83 -5.82
N PRO A 301 -6.90 -6.24 -5.37
CA PRO A 301 -7.29 -4.88 -5.75
C PRO A 301 -6.25 -3.83 -5.33
N GLU A 302 -5.71 -3.96 -4.12
CA GLU A 302 -4.72 -3.03 -3.57
C GLU A 302 -3.43 -3.02 -4.40
N ILE A 303 -2.90 -4.19 -4.81
CA ILE A 303 -1.74 -4.27 -5.70
C ILE A 303 -2.01 -3.56 -7.03
N ARG A 304 -3.21 -3.66 -7.56
CA ARG A 304 -3.58 -2.95 -8.81
C ARG A 304 -3.55 -1.44 -8.61
N GLU A 305 -4.13 -0.96 -7.54
CA GLU A 305 -4.14 0.45 -7.18
C GLU A 305 -2.71 0.98 -7.00
N GLN A 306 -1.91 0.33 -6.17
CA GLN A 306 -0.51 0.72 -5.95
C GLN A 306 0.31 0.68 -7.25
N SER A 307 0.02 -0.27 -8.15
CA SER A 307 0.70 -0.36 -9.45
C SER A 307 0.50 0.87 -10.32
N LEU A 308 -0.66 1.56 -10.24
CA LEU A 308 -0.94 2.80 -10.97
C LEU A 308 -0.11 3.97 -10.40
N TYR A 309 0.00 4.06 -9.10
CA TYR A 309 0.83 5.09 -8.47
C TYR A 309 2.32 4.92 -8.80
N ILE A 310 2.82 3.69 -8.73
CA ILE A 310 4.23 3.40 -9.12
C ILE A 310 4.49 3.69 -10.59
N GLU A 311 3.45 3.63 -11.45
CA GLU A 311 3.59 4.00 -12.85
C GLU A 311 3.98 5.47 -13.03
N ASN A 312 3.44 6.38 -12.20
CA ASN A 312 3.82 7.79 -12.22
C ASN A 312 5.32 7.97 -11.94
N LEU A 313 5.83 7.31 -10.89
CA LEU A 313 7.26 7.32 -10.57
C LEU A 313 8.10 6.76 -11.71
N ARG A 314 7.69 5.62 -12.28
CA ARG A 314 8.40 4.98 -13.39
C ARG A 314 8.40 5.84 -14.65
N THR A 315 7.27 6.45 -14.97
CA THR A 315 7.13 7.35 -16.13
C THR A 315 8.05 8.56 -15.96
N PHE A 316 8.07 9.18 -14.78
CA PHE A 316 8.97 10.28 -14.49
C PHE A 316 10.45 9.89 -14.66
N LEU A 317 10.87 8.76 -14.14
CA LEU A 317 12.25 8.25 -14.27
C LEU A 317 12.61 7.82 -15.70
N SER A 318 11.63 7.65 -16.58
CA SER A 318 11.84 7.28 -17.99
C SER A 318 11.84 8.47 -18.95
N ILE A 319 11.66 9.71 -18.47
CA ILE A 319 11.74 10.92 -19.30
C ILE A 319 13.14 11.00 -19.91
N GLU A 320 13.19 11.29 -21.22
CA GLU A 320 14.47 11.35 -21.95
C GLU A 320 15.33 12.49 -21.41
N LYS A 321 16.60 12.15 -21.12
CA LYS A 321 17.59 13.11 -20.61
C LYS A 321 18.05 14.02 -21.74
N GLU A 322 18.41 15.24 -21.37
CA GLU A 322 19.08 16.12 -22.29
C GLU A 322 20.39 15.50 -22.75
N LYS A 323 20.63 15.52 -24.06
CA LYS A 323 21.90 15.04 -24.61
C LYS A 323 22.92 16.15 -24.46
N ASP A 324 24.04 15.82 -23.83
CA ASP A 324 25.16 16.72 -23.76
C ASP A 324 25.60 17.15 -25.19
N GLY A 325 25.94 18.40 -25.34
CA GLY A 325 26.49 18.91 -26.59
C GLY A 325 27.77 18.16 -26.99
N ILE A 326 27.93 17.98 -28.29
CA ILE A 326 29.10 17.25 -28.86
C ILE A 326 30.40 18.01 -28.62
N HIS A 327 30.32 19.34 -28.53
CA HIS A 327 31.49 20.21 -28.36
C HIS A 327 31.62 20.67 -26.93
N LYS A 328 32.74 20.35 -26.30
CA LYS A 328 33.14 20.92 -25.01
C LYS A 328 33.64 22.34 -25.25
N LEU A 329 33.10 23.30 -24.52
CA LEU A 329 33.64 24.65 -24.48
C LEU A 329 35.10 24.58 -23.93
N GLU A 330 36.02 25.23 -24.64
CA GLU A 330 37.37 25.44 -24.09
C GLU A 330 37.28 26.31 -22.83
N SER A 331 38.21 26.09 -21.89
CA SER A 331 38.23 26.77 -20.59
C SER A 331 38.42 28.30 -20.67
N LYS A 332 38.75 28.82 -21.85
CA LYS A 332 38.87 30.28 -22.06
C LYS A 332 37.51 30.87 -22.47
N MET A 333 37.10 31.88 -21.73
CA MET A 333 35.91 32.67 -22.11
C MET A 333 36.13 33.34 -23.47
N HIS A 334 35.22 33.10 -24.39
CA HIS A 334 35.12 33.70 -25.73
C HIS A 334 33.97 34.68 -25.81
N ASP A 335 33.93 35.48 -26.88
CA ASP A 335 32.76 36.28 -27.19
C ASP A 335 31.57 35.37 -27.55
N ILE A 336 30.36 35.76 -27.17
CA ILE A 336 29.13 35.07 -27.54
C ILE A 336 28.46 35.86 -28.67
N ILE A 337 28.33 35.23 -29.82
CA ILE A 337 27.70 35.84 -30.99
C ILE A 337 26.40 35.09 -31.31
N LEU A 338 25.28 35.77 -31.21
CA LEU A 338 23.97 35.32 -31.65
C LEU A 338 23.71 35.94 -33.04
N GLN A 339 23.33 35.13 -34.03
CA GLN A 339 23.03 35.58 -35.36
C GLN A 339 21.65 35.09 -35.81
N ASN A 340 20.73 35.97 -36.04
CA ASN A 340 19.39 35.70 -36.57
C ASN A 340 18.70 34.57 -35.75
N VAL A 341 18.64 34.71 -34.41
CA VAL A 341 18.10 33.68 -33.54
C VAL A 341 16.58 33.81 -33.48
N HIS A 342 15.90 32.74 -33.86
CA HIS A 342 14.47 32.55 -33.71
C HIS A 342 14.18 31.58 -32.59
N PHE A 343 13.24 31.88 -31.72
CA PHE A 343 12.86 31.01 -30.62
C PHE A 343 11.35 31.06 -30.35
N HIS A 344 10.77 29.90 -30.16
CA HIS A 344 9.39 29.72 -29.66
C HIS A 344 9.34 28.65 -28.60
N TYR A 345 8.43 28.78 -27.63
CA TYR A 345 8.15 27.71 -26.66
C TYR A 345 7.37 26.59 -27.36
N SER A 346 7.70 25.34 -27.01
CA SER A 346 7.05 24.14 -27.59
C SER A 346 5.53 24.07 -27.36
N THR A 347 5.02 24.77 -26.34
CA THR A 347 3.58 24.87 -26.01
C THR A 347 2.81 25.84 -26.89
N ASN A 348 3.48 26.73 -27.60
CA ASN A 348 2.84 27.73 -28.49
C ASN A 348 3.71 27.99 -29.70
N THR A 349 3.64 27.11 -30.68
CA THR A 349 4.40 27.21 -31.94
C THR A 349 3.90 28.37 -32.87
N ALA A 350 2.73 28.93 -32.58
CA ALA A 350 2.14 30.01 -33.39
C ALA A 350 2.71 31.41 -33.05
N ARG A 351 3.46 31.55 -31.95
CA ARG A 351 4.03 32.84 -31.56
C ARG A 351 5.53 32.69 -31.32
N GLU A 352 6.32 33.27 -32.17
CA GLU A 352 7.75 33.47 -31.96
C GLU A 352 7.97 34.46 -30.82
N VAL A 353 8.80 34.07 -29.85
CA VAL A 353 9.18 34.91 -28.69
C VAL A 353 10.36 35.80 -29.08
N THR A 354 11.28 35.26 -29.87
CA THR A 354 12.35 36.02 -30.51
C THR A 354 12.31 35.74 -32.03
N ASP A 355 12.33 36.80 -32.79
CA ASP A 355 12.29 36.78 -34.25
C ASP A 355 13.52 37.52 -34.79
N GLY A 356 14.53 36.75 -35.25
CA GLY A 356 15.71 37.30 -35.94
C GLY A 356 16.66 38.10 -35.04
N ILE A 357 16.76 37.82 -33.74
CA ILE A 357 17.66 38.57 -32.85
C ILE A 357 19.13 38.26 -33.15
N SER A 358 19.89 39.34 -33.38
CA SER A 358 21.36 39.26 -33.51
C SER A 358 22.02 40.07 -32.42
N LEU A 359 22.93 39.46 -31.64
CA LEU A 359 23.59 40.08 -30.49
C LEU A 359 25.04 39.61 -30.38
N HIS A 360 25.94 40.54 -30.09
CA HIS A 360 27.34 40.22 -29.82
C HIS A 360 27.70 40.65 -28.39
N ILE A 361 27.97 39.64 -27.54
CA ILE A 361 28.40 39.84 -26.17
C ILE A 361 29.91 39.61 -26.09
N LYS A 362 30.66 40.67 -25.85
CA LYS A 362 32.11 40.60 -25.69
C LYS A 362 32.52 39.95 -24.39
N LYS A 363 33.69 39.30 -24.40
CA LYS A 363 34.27 38.71 -23.20
C LYS A 363 34.34 39.71 -22.03
N GLY A 364 33.80 39.33 -20.87
CA GLY A 364 33.81 40.16 -19.66
C GLY A 364 32.67 41.19 -19.54
N HIS A 365 31.79 41.34 -20.53
CA HIS A 365 30.54 42.09 -20.40
C HIS A 365 29.48 41.26 -19.65
N LYS A 366 28.74 41.92 -18.75
CA LYS A 366 27.56 41.39 -18.07
C LYS A 366 26.31 41.96 -18.72
#